data_8842c7563085ac9dbc384a18ef74ad50
#
_entry.id   8842c7563085ac9dbc384a18ef74ad50
#
_cell.length_a   1.000
_cell.length_b   1.000
_cell.length_c   1.000
_cell.angle_alpha   90.00
_cell.angle_beta   90.00
_cell.angle_gamma   90.00
#
_symmetry.space_group_name_H-M   'P 1'
#
loop_
_entity.id
_entity.type
_entity.pdbx_description
1 polymer ?
#
loop_
_entity_poly.entity_id
_entity_poly.type
_entity_poly.pdbx_seq_one_letter_code
_entity_poly.pdbx_strand_id
1 'polypeptide(L)'
;YGSLLNPRPPAPVRARMIPAYRVFNAVMKAMAQALPDRVIATGFDCTTAFCLSHLGERGYSVYLEIFGGGYGASRETDGCDAVDSPLSNCSNAPVESLDIDYDFFRIVGYELAPDSFGLGARRGGAGFTRRCEILRDDVQLAIYSDRFRLAPEGLQGGEPGQRGYCRIFRANGTTEELRSKAAVDLGKGDIVEMFVGGGGGFGRIAERPDALIERDLADGLLTCDPRAARKLAAE
;
A
#
# COMPACT_ATOMS: atom_id res chain seq x y z
N TYR A 1 -19.93 -18.81 -15.42
CA TYR A 1 -20.22 -19.57 -14.21
C TYR A 1 -19.16 -20.63 -13.97
N GLY A 2 -18.61 -20.68 -12.73
CA GLY A 2 -17.51 -21.56 -12.36
C GLY A 2 -16.11 -21.01 -12.66
N SER A 3 -16.00 -19.71 -12.94
CA SER A 3 -14.72 -19.00 -13.09
C SER A 3 -14.33 -18.30 -11.78
N LEU A 4 -13.10 -17.74 -11.76
CA LEU A 4 -12.59 -16.91 -10.64
C LEU A 4 -13.50 -15.70 -10.35
N LEU A 5 -14.11 -15.11 -11.36
CA LEU A 5 -15.01 -13.96 -11.23
C LEU A 5 -16.48 -14.33 -10.99
N ASN A 6 -16.83 -15.59 -11.17
CA ASN A 6 -18.18 -16.11 -10.96
C ASN A 6 -18.11 -17.55 -10.43
N PRO A 7 -17.62 -17.73 -9.18
CA PRO A 7 -17.38 -19.05 -8.61
C PRO A 7 -18.68 -19.80 -8.32
N ARG A 8 -18.59 -21.13 -8.29
CA ARG A 8 -19.72 -21.99 -7.88
C ARG A 8 -19.73 -22.16 -6.37
N PRO A 9 -20.89 -22.11 -5.70
CA PRO A 9 -20.97 -22.56 -4.30
C PRO A 9 -20.52 -24.03 -4.18
N PRO A 10 -19.85 -24.40 -3.07
CA PRO A 10 -19.52 -23.66 -1.86
C PRO A 10 -18.12 -23.01 -1.87
N ALA A 11 -17.65 -22.48 -3.01
CA ALA A 11 -16.34 -21.83 -3.08
C ALA A 11 -16.21 -20.74 -1.98
N PRO A 12 -15.07 -20.69 -1.29
CA PRO A 12 -14.82 -19.69 -0.26
C PRO A 12 -14.60 -18.33 -0.93
N VAL A 13 -15.61 -17.46 -0.89
CA VAL A 13 -15.54 -16.09 -1.42
C VAL A 13 -15.62 -15.11 -0.27
N ARG A 14 -14.64 -14.19 -0.23
CA ARG A 14 -14.56 -13.11 0.74
C ARG A 14 -13.92 -11.89 0.07
N ALA A 15 -14.35 -10.70 0.49
CA ALA A 15 -13.68 -9.45 0.13
C ALA A 15 -13.36 -9.34 -1.38
N ARG A 16 -14.38 -9.39 -2.23
CA ARG A 16 -14.31 -9.32 -3.71
C ARG A 16 -13.40 -8.22 -4.28
N MET A 17 -12.92 -7.29 -3.46
CA MET A 17 -12.21 -6.09 -3.90
C MET A 17 -10.91 -6.40 -4.65
N ILE A 18 -10.08 -7.32 -4.16
CA ILE A 18 -8.79 -7.62 -4.80
C ILE A 18 -8.95 -8.12 -6.25
N PRO A 19 -9.83 -9.10 -6.56
CA PRO A 19 -10.11 -9.46 -7.94
C PRO A 19 -10.64 -8.30 -8.79
N ALA A 20 -11.49 -7.43 -8.22
CA ALA A 20 -12.02 -6.27 -8.91
C ALA A 20 -10.92 -5.27 -9.29
N TYR A 21 -9.96 -5.00 -8.40
CA TYR A 21 -8.79 -4.19 -8.74
C TYR A 21 -7.95 -4.81 -9.86
N ARG A 22 -7.78 -6.11 -9.88
CA ARG A 22 -7.03 -6.78 -10.96
C ARG A 22 -7.74 -6.66 -12.31
N VAL A 23 -9.08 -6.75 -12.32
CA VAL A 23 -9.88 -6.49 -13.53
C VAL A 23 -9.73 -5.04 -13.98
N PHE A 24 -9.85 -4.08 -13.05
CA PHE A 24 -9.62 -2.66 -13.34
C PHE A 24 -8.24 -2.43 -13.98
N ASN A 25 -7.17 -2.95 -13.37
CA ASN A 25 -5.83 -2.81 -13.91
C ASN A 25 -5.67 -3.45 -15.31
N ALA A 26 -6.28 -4.61 -15.52
CA ALA A 26 -6.26 -5.27 -16.84
C ALA A 26 -6.97 -4.42 -17.90
N VAL A 27 -8.09 -3.80 -17.55
CA VAL A 27 -8.82 -2.89 -18.44
C VAL A 27 -7.98 -1.64 -18.75
N MET A 28 -7.38 -1.00 -17.73
CA MET A 28 -6.51 0.16 -17.93
C MET A 28 -5.33 -0.17 -18.85
N LYS A 29 -4.67 -1.30 -18.66
CA LYS A 29 -3.56 -1.76 -19.51
C LYS A 29 -4.02 -2.04 -20.95
N ALA A 30 -5.18 -2.64 -21.14
CA ALA A 30 -5.72 -2.88 -22.47
C ALA A 30 -6.05 -1.56 -23.19
N MET A 31 -6.69 -0.64 -22.48
CA MET A 31 -7.04 0.69 -23.00
C MET A 31 -5.80 1.55 -23.26
N ALA A 32 -4.72 1.39 -22.53
CA ALA A 32 -3.47 2.13 -22.73
C ALA A 32 -2.88 1.95 -24.14
N GLN A 33 -3.19 0.85 -24.84
CA GLN A 33 -2.75 0.61 -26.20
C GLN A 33 -3.49 1.47 -27.23
N ALA A 34 -4.74 1.82 -26.95
CA ALA A 34 -5.58 2.61 -27.87
C ALA A 34 -5.74 4.07 -27.41
N LEU A 35 -5.76 4.30 -26.11
CA LEU A 35 -6.03 5.60 -25.48
C LEU A 35 -5.02 5.89 -24.35
N PRO A 36 -3.71 5.98 -24.64
CA PRO A 36 -2.67 6.08 -23.62
C PRO A 36 -2.82 7.32 -22.74
N ASP A 37 -3.41 8.38 -23.26
CA ASP A 37 -3.59 9.65 -22.55
C ASP A 37 -4.86 9.70 -21.68
N ARG A 38 -5.71 8.66 -21.75
CA ARG A 38 -7.01 8.61 -21.06
C ARG A 38 -7.05 7.55 -19.96
N VAL A 39 -5.90 6.98 -19.61
CA VAL A 39 -5.74 5.93 -18.62
C VAL A 39 -4.75 6.37 -17.54
N ILE A 40 -4.73 5.65 -16.43
CA ILE A 40 -3.81 5.85 -15.32
C ILE A 40 -2.81 4.71 -15.25
N ALA A 41 -1.63 4.97 -14.70
CA ALA A 41 -0.69 3.94 -14.30
C ALA A 41 -1.28 3.09 -13.18
N THR A 42 -0.66 1.95 -12.89
CA THR A 42 -1.18 1.04 -11.87
C THR A 42 -0.96 1.60 -10.47
N GLY A 43 -2.02 1.70 -9.68
CA GLY A 43 -1.92 1.99 -8.24
C GLY A 43 -1.49 0.76 -7.44
N PHE A 44 -1.27 0.95 -6.14
CA PHE A 44 -1.13 -0.19 -5.23
C PHE A 44 -2.39 -1.06 -5.29
N ASP A 45 -3.57 -0.46 -5.35
CA ASP A 45 -4.86 -1.06 -5.68
C ASP A 45 -5.07 -2.38 -4.92
N CYS A 46 -5.00 -2.30 -3.61
CA CYS A 46 -5.17 -3.44 -2.73
C CYS A 46 -5.92 -3.00 -1.48
N THR A 47 -7.03 -3.64 -1.23
CA THR A 47 -7.72 -3.56 0.05
C THR A 47 -7.00 -4.47 1.04
N THR A 48 -5.92 -3.98 1.63
CA THR A 48 -5.14 -4.72 2.62
C THR A 48 -5.92 -4.78 3.93
N ALA A 49 -6.38 -5.96 4.30
CA ALA A 49 -6.99 -6.18 5.60
C ALA A 49 -5.90 -6.47 6.64
N PHE A 50 -5.92 -5.71 7.72
CA PHE A 50 -5.04 -5.85 8.87
C PHE A 50 -5.92 -6.06 10.11
N CYS A 51 -5.81 -7.23 10.72
CA CYS A 51 -6.66 -7.62 11.84
C CYS A 51 -5.81 -8.03 13.02
N LEU A 52 -6.00 -7.36 14.16
CA LEU A 52 -5.48 -7.77 15.46
C LEU A 52 -6.65 -8.26 16.31
N SER A 53 -6.47 -9.36 17.02
CA SER A 53 -7.49 -9.87 17.94
C SER A 53 -6.88 -10.42 19.21
N HIS A 54 -7.61 -10.31 20.31
CA HIS A 54 -7.18 -10.74 21.63
C HIS A 54 -8.35 -11.23 22.46
N LEU A 55 -8.16 -12.32 23.19
CA LEU A 55 -9.12 -12.80 24.19
C LEU A 55 -8.64 -12.34 25.56
N GLY A 56 -9.12 -11.19 26.00
CA GLY A 56 -8.83 -10.62 27.31
C GLY A 56 -9.89 -10.95 28.36
N GLU A 57 -9.74 -10.40 29.56
CA GLU A 57 -10.69 -10.58 30.66
C GLU A 57 -12.10 -10.07 30.32
N ARG A 58 -12.21 -9.05 29.47
CA ARG A 58 -13.48 -8.46 29.02
C ARG A 58 -14.11 -9.20 27.85
N GLY A 59 -13.51 -10.31 27.40
CA GLY A 59 -13.96 -11.12 26.28
C GLY A 59 -13.10 -10.94 25.02
N TYR A 60 -13.59 -11.45 23.91
CA TYR A 60 -12.89 -11.42 22.63
C TYR A 60 -13.06 -10.05 21.95
N SER A 61 -11.93 -9.41 21.67
CA SER A 61 -11.86 -8.10 21.03
C SER A 61 -11.15 -8.20 19.68
N VAL A 62 -11.66 -7.49 18.67
CA VAL A 62 -11.12 -7.51 17.29
C VAL A 62 -10.98 -6.10 16.78
N TYR A 63 -9.78 -5.75 16.37
CA TYR A 63 -9.51 -4.59 15.54
C TYR A 63 -9.31 -5.02 14.10
N LEU A 64 -10.05 -4.43 13.18
CA LEU A 64 -9.91 -4.65 11.73
C LEU A 64 -9.83 -3.31 11.03
N GLU A 65 -8.76 -3.10 10.29
CA GLU A 65 -8.58 -1.94 9.44
C GLU A 65 -8.26 -2.35 8.01
N ILE A 66 -8.65 -1.50 7.08
CA ILE A 66 -8.38 -1.66 5.66
C ILE A 66 -7.40 -0.58 5.22
N PHE A 67 -6.29 -0.98 4.61
CA PHE A 67 -5.26 -0.07 4.10
C PHE A 67 -5.31 -0.02 2.58
N GLY A 68 -5.25 1.19 2.04
CA GLY A 68 -5.04 1.46 0.62
C GLY A 68 -3.57 1.45 0.24
N GLY A 69 -3.13 2.48 -0.43
CA GLY A 69 -1.73 2.67 -0.88
C GLY A 69 -1.65 3.88 -1.81
N GLY A 70 -0.57 4.01 -2.57
CA GLY A 70 -0.44 5.08 -3.54
C GLY A 70 -1.24 4.81 -4.82
N TYR A 71 -1.88 5.84 -5.35
CA TYR A 71 -2.62 5.76 -6.60
C TYR A 71 -1.70 5.93 -7.82
N GLY A 72 -2.05 5.32 -8.96
CA GLY A 72 -1.29 5.48 -10.18
C GLY A 72 -1.38 6.91 -10.75
N ALA A 73 -0.30 7.38 -11.35
CA ALA A 73 -0.27 8.67 -12.03
C ALA A 73 -1.07 8.66 -13.34
N SER A 74 -1.55 9.82 -13.74
CA SER A 74 -2.14 10.07 -15.05
C SER A 74 -1.22 10.93 -15.91
N ARG A 75 -1.62 11.19 -17.16
CA ARG A 75 -0.94 12.17 -18.01
C ARG A 75 -0.92 13.58 -17.39
N GLU A 76 -1.97 13.96 -16.69
CA GLU A 76 -2.18 15.33 -16.22
C GLU A 76 -1.75 15.52 -14.77
N THR A 77 -1.87 14.49 -13.93
CA THR A 77 -1.70 14.62 -12.48
C THR A 77 -0.79 13.55 -11.92
N ASP A 78 -0.07 13.91 -10.86
CA ASP A 78 0.56 12.94 -9.97
C ASP A 78 -0.51 12.05 -9.34
N GLY A 79 -0.14 10.84 -8.93
CA GLY A 79 -1.01 9.95 -8.17
C GLY A 79 -1.29 10.49 -6.77
N CYS A 80 -2.48 10.22 -6.23
CA CYS A 80 -2.82 10.58 -4.86
C CYS A 80 -2.06 9.72 -3.85
N ASP A 81 -1.55 10.35 -2.79
CA ASP A 81 -0.80 9.69 -1.75
C ASP A 81 -1.72 8.96 -0.77
N ALA A 82 -1.35 7.76 -0.35
CA ALA A 82 -1.99 6.98 0.72
C ALA A 82 -3.52 6.86 0.61
N VAL A 83 -4.05 6.67 -0.59
CA VAL A 83 -5.49 6.61 -0.84
C VAL A 83 -5.94 5.19 -1.14
N ASP A 84 -7.11 4.81 -0.65
CA ASP A 84 -7.72 3.51 -0.97
C ASP A 84 -8.67 3.65 -2.16
N SER A 85 -8.17 3.32 -3.32
CA SER A 85 -8.89 3.44 -4.59
C SER A 85 -8.52 2.29 -5.54
N PRO A 86 -9.25 2.10 -6.63
CA PRO A 86 -10.39 2.91 -7.11
C PRO A 86 -11.77 2.47 -6.60
N LEU A 87 -11.88 1.41 -5.82
CA LEU A 87 -13.16 0.72 -5.56
C LEU A 87 -13.58 0.70 -4.08
N SER A 88 -12.86 1.37 -3.22
CA SER A 88 -13.09 1.39 -1.79
C SER A 88 -13.50 2.80 -1.32
N ASN A 89 -14.23 2.88 -0.22
CA ASN A 89 -14.65 4.12 0.43
C ASN A 89 -14.09 4.16 1.87
N CYS A 90 -12.88 3.70 2.06
CA CYS A 90 -12.24 3.72 3.37
C CYS A 90 -11.70 5.10 3.69
N SER A 91 -11.78 5.48 4.96
CA SER A 91 -11.12 6.65 5.53
C SER A 91 -10.12 6.19 6.59
N ASN A 92 -9.24 7.09 7.02
CA ASN A 92 -8.30 6.81 8.10
C ASN A 92 -9.03 6.52 9.40
N ALA A 93 -8.58 5.52 10.14
CA ALA A 93 -8.98 5.35 11.53
C ALA A 93 -8.40 6.50 12.38
N PRO A 94 -9.17 7.08 13.31
CA PRO A 94 -8.67 8.06 14.25
C PRO A 94 -7.76 7.36 15.27
N VAL A 95 -6.44 7.49 15.07
CA VAL A 95 -5.40 6.75 15.82
C VAL A 95 -5.56 6.93 17.33
N GLU A 96 -5.89 8.13 17.77
CA GLU A 96 -6.06 8.47 19.17
C GLU A 96 -7.21 7.71 19.85
N SER A 97 -8.28 7.40 19.11
CA SER A 97 -9.40 6.64 19.68
C SER A 97 -9.09 5.15 19.84
N LEU A 98 -8.15 4.62 19.06
CA LEU A 98 -7.77 3.22 19.16
C LEU A 98 -7.13 2.88 20.51
N ASP A 99 -6.38 3.79 21.10
CA ASP A 99 -5.76 3.62 22.43
C ASP A 99 -6.82 3.59 23.55
N ILE A 100 -8.01 4.17 23.31
CA ILE A 100 -9.13 4.13 24.26
C ILE A 100 -9.91 2.82 24.11
N ASP A 101 -10.13 2.38 22.87
CA ASP A 101 -10.96 1.22 22.56
C ASP A 101 -10.25 -0.12 22.78
N TYR A 102 -8.92 -0.14 22.59
CA TYR A 102 -8.11 -1.36 22.62
C TYR A 102 -6.95 -1.25 23.61
N ASP A 103 -6.81 -2.24 24.49
CA ASP A 103 -5.76 -2.31 25.51
C ASP A 103 -4.62 -3.30 25.18
N PHE A 104 -4.68 -3.94 24.01
CA PHE A 104 -3.71 -4.96 23.62
C PHE A 104 -2.75 -4.54 22.53
N PHE A 105 -2.94 -3.37 21.91
CA PHE A 105 -1.97 -2.73 21.01
C PHE A 105 -2.08 -1.20 21.08
N ARG A 106 -1.08 -0.52 20.54
CA ARG A 106 -1.13 0.92 20.24
C ARG A 106 -0.45 1.23 18.92
N ILE A 107 -0.84 2.32 18.27
CA ILE A 107 -0.18 2.80 17.07
C ILE A 107 1.05 3.62 17.48
N VAL A 108 2.23 3.22 17.00
CA VAL A 108 3.50 3.91 17.27
C VAL A 108 4.12 4.56 16.03
N GLY A 109 3.50 4.40 14.86
CA GLY A 109 3.89 5.06 13.62
C GLY A 109 2.77 5.02 12.60
N TYR A 110 2.53 6.15 11.94
CA TYR A 110 1.63 6.28 10.79
C TYR A 110 2.10 7.44 9.92
N GLU A 111 2.78 7.12 8.85
CA GLU A 111 3.53 8.11 8.07
C GLU A 111 3.57 7.73 6.58
N LEU A 112 3.57 8.74 5.71
CA LEU A 112 3.86 8.53 4.29
C LEU A 112 5.27 7.96 4.13
N ALA A 113 5.43 7.03 3.20
CA ALA A 113 6.72 6.41 2.94
C ALA A 113 7.42 7.15 1.80
N PRO A 114 8.56 7.81 2.06
CA PRO A 114 9.35 8.43 1.01
C PRO A 114 9.80 7.40 -0.04
N ASP A 115 10.00 7.87 -1.27
CA ASP A 115 10.51 7.08 -2.41
C ASP A 115 9.71 5.79 -2.71
N SER A 116 8.47 5.69 -2.20
CA SER A 116 7.64 4.49 -2.34
C SER A 116 6.89 4.39 -3.67
N PHE A 117 6.88 5.46 -4.44
CA PHE A 117 6.16 5.60 -5.71
C PHE A 117 7.07 5.48 -6.92
N GLY A 118 6.48 5.19 -8.08
CA GLY A 118 7.19 5.24 -9.35
C GLY A 118 7.40 6.68 -9.82
N LEU A 119 8.62 7.00 -10.26
CA LEU A 119 8.93 8.27 -10.89
C LEU A 119 8.43 8.33 -12.34
N GLY A 120 8.22 9.53 -12.85
CA GLY A 120 7.74 9.80 -14.20
C GLY A 120 7.63 11.29 -14.45
N ALA A 121 7.12 11.70 -15.62
CA ALA A 121 6.67 13.08 -15.84
C ALA A 121 5.62 13.47 -14.79
N ARG A 122 4.82 12.48 -14.40
CA ARG A 122 3.95 12.49 -13.20
C ARG A 122 4.33 11.30 -12.34
N ARG A 123 4.56 11.53 -11.03
CA ARG A 123 4.87 10.47 -10.08
C ARG A 123 3.61 9.73 -9.65
N GLY A 124 3.76 8.47 -9.30
CA GLY A 124 2.72 7.77 -8.55
C GLY A 124 2.48 8.39 -7.18
N GLY A 125 1.39 8.07 -6.55
CA GLY A 125 1.12 8.44 -5.16
C GLY A 125 2.02 7.67 -4.20
N ALA A 126 2.42 8.30 -3.11
CA ALA A 126 3.18 7.66 -2.06
C ALA A 126 2.34 6.60 -1.33
N GLY A 127 2.98 5.51 -0.96
CA GLY A 127 2.47 4.56 0.02
C GLY A 127 2.65 5.07 1.44
N PHE A 128 2.31 4.24 2.42
CA PHE A 128 2.49 4.60 3.82
C PHE A 128 2.88 3.39 4.68
N THR A 129 3.40 3.68 5.85
CA THR A 129 3.75 2.70 6.88
C THR A 129 2.85 2.88 8.10
N ARG A 130 2.33 1.76 8.61
CA ARG A 130 1.66 1.68 9.90
C ARG A 130 2.45 0.75 10.81
N ARG A 131 2.77 1.24 12.03
CA ARG A 131 3.42 0.44 13.07
C ARG A 131 2.53 0.31 14.29
N CYS A 132 2.36 -0.92 14.75
CA CYS A 132 1.60 -1.26 15.95
C CYS A 132 2.53 -1.93 16.94
N GLU A 133 2.61 -1.41 18.16
CA GLU A 133 3.25 -2.08 19.29
C GLU A 133 2.22 -2.95 20.03
N ILE A 134 2.60 -4.18 20.35
CA ILE A 134 1.75 -5.15 21.04
C ILE A 134 1.95 -5.03 22.55
N LEU A 135 0.87 -4.84 23.28
CA LEU A 135 0.88 -4.56 24.72
C LEU A 135 0.51 -5.76 25.58
N ARG A 136 0.03 -6.85 25.00
CA ARG A 136 -0.37 -8.11 25.66
C ARG A 136 0.25 -9.30 24.96
N ASP A 137 0.33 -10.41 25.68
CA ASP A 137 0.59 -11.71 25.08
C ASP A 137 -0.69 -12.28 24.44
N ASP A 138 -0.57 -13.35 23.65
CA ASP A 138 -1.66 -14.06 23.00
C ASP A 138 -2.51 -13.17 22.04
N VAL A 139 -1.91 -12.15 21.46
CA VAL A 139 -2.53 -11.35 20.40
C VAL A 139 -2.35 -12.07 19.07
N GLN A 140 -3.40 -12.21 18.30
CA GLN A 140 -3.34 -12.78 16.96
C GLN A 140 -3.35 -11.67 15.90
N LEU A 141 -2.40 -11.75 14.97
CA LEU A 141 -2.39 -10.97 13.74
C LEU A 141 -2.89 -11.81 12.59
N ALA A 142 -3.85 -11.31 11.84
CA ALA A 142 -4.24 -11.85 10.55
C ALA A 142 -4.15 -10.76 9.49
N ILE A 143 -3.41 -11.02 8.41
CA ILE A 143 -3.31 -10.12 7.26
C ILE A 143 -3.83 -10.78 5.99
N TYR A 144 -4.44 -9.96 5.15
CA TYR A 144 -4.85 -10.33 3.81
C TYR A 144 -4.52 -9.17 2.88
N SER A 145 -3.46 -9.31 2.12
CA SER A 145 -2.94 -8.28 1.22
C SER A 145 -2.58 -8.86 -0.14
N ASP A 146 -2.13 -8.00 -1.03
CA ASP A 146 -1.56 -8.34 -2.32
C ASP A 146 -0.34 -7.44 -2.58
N ARG A 147 0.23 -7.45 -3.78
CA ARG A 147 1.37 -6.59 -4.15
C ARG A 147 2.68 -6.81 -3.37
N PHE A 148 2.83 -7.91 -2.62
CA PHE A 148 4.12 -8.25 -1.98
C PHE A 148 5.13 -8.87 -2.95
N ARG A 149 4.68 -9.30 -4.12
CA ARG A 149 5.53 -9.92 -5.16
C ARG A 149 5.63 -9.10 -6.44
N LEU A 150 4.56 -8.42 -6.83
CA LEU A 150 4.47 -7.66 -8.06
C LEU A 150 4.26 -6.18 -7.73
N ALA A 151 5.17 -5.34 -8.16
CA ALA A 151 5.08 -3.90 -8.00
C ALA A 151 3.92 -3.32 -8.83
N PRO A 152 3.34 -2.17 -8.43
CA PRO A 152 2.49 -1.36 -9.29
C PRO A 152 3.28 -0.86 -10.49
N GLU A 153 2.83 -1.16 -11.71
CA GLU A 153 3.56 -0.82 -12.91
C GLU A 153 3.33 0.64 -13.32
N GLY A 154 4.40 1.29 -13.80
CA GLY A 154 4.30 2.59 -14.46
C GLY A 154 3.73 2.48 -15.87
N LEU A 155 3.46 3.64 -16.48
CA LEU A 155 2.91 3.75 -17.82
C LEU A 155 3.68 4.79 -18.64
N GLN A 156 3.75 4.59 -19.98
CA GLN A 156 4.40 5.52 -20.92
C GLN A 156 5.86 5.91 -20.55
N GLY A 157 6.62 4.98 -20.00
CA GLY A 157 7.99 5.21 -19.56
C GLY A 157 8.12 5.66 -18.09
N GLY A 158 7.02 5.71 -17.35
CA GLY A 158 7.04 5.88 -15.91
C GLY A 158 7.55 4.64 -15.19
N GLU A 159 8.18 4.84 -14.05
CA GLU A 159 8.74 3.76 -13.22
C GLU A 159 7.65 3.06 -12.39
N PRO A 160 7.88 1.81 -11.98
CA PRO A 160 6.98 1.12 -11.05
C PRO A 160 7.08 1.72 -9.63
N GLY A 161 5.98 1.64 -8.88
CA GLY A 161 5.98 1.91 -7.45
C GLY A 161 6.61 0.77 -6.65
N GLN A 162 6.74 0.93 -5.33
CA GLN A 162 7.26 -0.12 -4.46
C GLN A 162 6.20 -1.19 -4.12
N ARG A 163 6.71 -2.39 -3.80
CA ARG A 163 5.89 -3.50 -3.30
C ARG A 163 5.60 -3.30 -1.83
N GLY A 164 4.42 -3.79 -1.38
CA GLY A 164 4.12 -3.86 0.04
C GLY A 164 4.86 -4.98 0.76
N TYR A 165 4.90 -4.89 2.08
CA TYR A 165 5.37 -5.95 2.98
C TYR A 165 4.70 -5.84 4.36
N CYS A 166 4.81 -6.92 5.14
CA CYS A 166 4.52 -6.90 6.56
C CYS A 166 5.68 -7.53 7.32
N ARG A 167 6.18 -6.85 8.33
CA ARG A 167 7.28 -7.30 9.20
C ARG A 167 6.87 -7.29 10.65
N ILE A 168 7.41 -8.24 11.38
CA ILE A 168 7.30 -8.29 12.84
C ILE A 168 8.71 -8.15 13.40
N PHE A 169 8.92 -7.10 14.19
CA PHE A 169 10.10 -6.95 15.02
C PHE A 169 9.76 -7.55 16.37
N ARG A 170 10.27 -8.73 16.63
CA ARG A 170 10.01 -9.47 17.87
C ARG A 170 10.71 -8.84 19.06
N ALA A 171 10.11 -8.92 20.24
CA ALA A 171 10.70 -8.42 21.48
C ALA A 171 12.08 -9.04 21.80
N ASN A 172 12.38 -10.21 21.27
CA ASN A 172 13.69 -10.87 21.39
C ASN A 172 14.76 -10.34 20.42
N GLY A 173 14.45 -9.33 19.61
CA GLY A 173 15.36 -8.71 18.64
C GLY A 173 15.40 -9.38 17.27
N THR A 174 14.65 -10.45 17.03
CA THR A 174 14.54 -11.07 15.69
C THR A 174 13.52 -10.34 14.83
N THR A 175 13.70 -10.42 13.50
CA THR A 175 12.74 -9.85 12.53
C THR A 175 12.19 -10.96 11.66
N GLU A 176 10.88 -10.94 11.46
CA GLU A 176 10.14 -11.89 10.62
C GLU A 176 9.41 -11.13 9.51
N GLU A 177 9.56 -11.54 8.25
CA GLU A 177 8.78 -11.01 7.15
C GLU A 177 7.66 -11.98 6.77
N LEU A 178 6.43 -11.48 6.78
CA LEU A 178 5.24 -12.28 6.53
C LEU A 178 4.91 -12.38 5.03
N ARG A 179 4.25 -13.46 4.67
CA ARG A 179 3.58 -13.57 3.37
C ARG A 179 2.36 -12.64 3.32
N SER A 180 1.91 -12.31 2.13
CA SER A 180 0.75 -11.42 1.93
C SER A 180 -0.58 -11.93 2.50
N LYS A 181 -0.65 -13.21 2.83
CA LYS A 181 -1.74 -13.84 3.58
C LYS A 181 -1.08 -14.65 4.68
N ALA A 182 -1.30 -14.24 5.91
CA ALA A 182 -0.70 -14.87 7.08
C ALA A 182 -1.60 -14.69 8.30
N ALA A 183 -1.50 -15.64 9.21
CA ALA A 183 -2.01 -15.54 10.56
C ALA A 183 -0.89 -16.00 11.50
N VAL A 184 -0.56 -15.19 12.50
CA VAL A 184 0.53 -15.44 13.44
C VAL A 184 0.18 -14.94 14.82
N ASP A 185 0.76 -15.57 15.84
CA ASP A 185 0.64 -15.12 17.22
C ASP A 185 1.74 -14.10 17.54
N LEU A 186 1.36 -13.09 18.31
CA LEU A 186 2.22 -12.00 18.75
C LEU A 186 2.31 -12.01 20.27
N GLY A 187 3.48 -11.62 20.78
CA GLY A 187 3.74 -11.43 22.19
C GLY A 187 3.89 -9.96 22.56
N LYS A 188 3.80 -9.68 23.84
CA LYS A 188 4.02 -8.33 24.37
C LYS A 188 5.41 -7.82 23.99
N GLY A 189 5.46 -6.58 23.47
CA GLY A 189 6.69 -5.90 23.02
C GLY A 189 7.05 -6.18 21.57
N ASP A 190 6.30 -7.04 20.86
CA ASP A 190 6.44 -7.16 19.40
C ASP A 190 5.94 -5.86 18.73
N ILE A 191 6.60 -5.48 17.63
CA ILE A 191 6.15 -4.37 16.78
C ILE A 191 5.82 -4.94 15.41
N VAL A 192 4.59 -4.71 14.96
CA VAL A 192 4.15 -5.05 13.60
C VAL A 192 4.26 -3.82 12.73
N GLU A 193 4.99 -3.93 11.62
CA GLU A 193 5.07 -2.92 10.58
C GLU A 193 4.37 -3.41 9.33
N MET A 194 3.32 -2.71 8.93
CA MET A 194 2.68 -2.90 7.63
C MET A 194 3.04 -1.73 6.73
N PHE A 195 3.70 -2.03 5.62
CA PHE A 195 3.97 -1.09 4.55
C PHE A 195 3.08 -1.42 3.35
N VAL A 196 2.35 -0.44 2.87
CA VAL A 196 1.61 -0.47 1.60
C VAL A 196 2.30 0.43 0.61
N GLY A 197 2.61 -0.11 -0.56
CA GLY A 197 3.45 0.57 -1.55
C GLY A 197 2.77 1.74 -2.23
N GLY A 198 3.55 2.50 -2.97
CA GLY A 198 3.07 3.60 -3.81
C GLY A 198 2.60 3.15 -5.18
N GLY A 199 1.99 4.05 -5.93
CA GLY A 199 1.54 3.83 -7.31
C GLY A 199 2.67 3.96 -8.34
N GLY A 200 2.43 3.50 -9.58
CA GLY A 200 3.32 3.68 -10.72
C GLY A 200 3.29 5.10 -11.27
N GLY A 201 4.41 5.55 -11.81
CA GLY A 201 4.55 6.83 -12.50
C GLY A 201 4.00 6.82 -13.92
N PHE A 202 3.80 7.99 -14.50
CA PHE A 202 3.37 8.17 -15.88
C PHE A 202 4.33 9.07 -16.66
N GLY A 203 4.72 8.65 -17.86
CA GLY A 203 5.67 9.39 -18.70
C GLY A 203 7.11 9.31 -18.16
N ARG A 204 8.07 9.81 -18.95
CA ARG A 204 9.48 9.72 -18.57
C ARG A 204 9.85 10.75 -17.50
N ILE A 205 10.68 10.35 -16.54
CA ILE A 205 11.17 11.24 -15.47
C ILE A 205 11.90 12.50 -16.05
N ALA A 206 12.51 12.37 -17.22
CA ALA A 206 13.14 13.51 -17.89
C ALA A 206 12.16 14.65 -18.24
N GLU A 207 10.89 14.35 -18.32
CA GLU A 207 9.81 15.30 -18.64
C GLU A 207 9.14 15.90 -17.39
N ARG A 208 9.53 15.45 -16.15
CA ARG A 208 8.99 16.00 -14.91
C ARG A 208 9.46 17.44 -14.72
N PRO A 209 8.54 18.41 -14.50
CA PRO A 209 8.88 19.78 -14.19
C PRO A 209 9.75 19.88 -12.92
N ASP A 210 10.81 20.68 -12.96
CA ASP A 210 11.73 20.84 -11.82
C ASP A 210 11.00 21.34 -10.56
N ALA A 211 10.03 22.25 -10.71
CA ALA A 211 9.23 22.74 -9.60
C ALA A 211 8.46 21.62 -8.85
N LEU A 212 8.06 20.55 -9.55
CA LEU A 212 7.42 19.41 -8.90
C LEU A 212 8.43 18.53 -8.15
N ILE A 213 9.65 18.41 -8.66
CA ILE A 213 10.75 17.71 -7.97
C ILE A 213 11.13 18.48 -6.70
N GLU A 214 11.28 19.80 -6.79
CA GLU A 214 11.60 20.66 -5.66
C GLU A 214 10.53 20.59 -4.56
N ARG A 215 9.26 20.54 -4.95
CA ARG A 215 8.15 20.34 -4.02
C ARG A 215 8.24 18.97 -3.33
N ASP A 216 8.42 17.89 -4.08
CA ASP A 216 8.49 16.55 -3.51
C ASP A 216 9.69 16.38 -2.56
N LEU A 217 10.83 17.05 -2.85
CA LEU A 217 11.99 17.11 -1.94
C LEU A 217 11.69 17.92 -0.68
N ALA A 218 11.05 19.08 -0.83
CA ALA A 218 10.69 19.94 0.30
C ALA A 218 9.66 19.28 1.22
N ASP A 219 8.70 18.51 0.64
CA ASP A 219 7.68 17.77 1.36
C ASP A 219 8.23 16.46 1.97
N GLY A 220 9.50 16.09 1.72
CA GLY A 220 10.12 14.87 2.20
C GLY A 220 9.61 13.60 1.53
N LEU A 221 8.90 13.71 0.40
CA LEU A 221 8.43 12.57 -0.39
C LEU A 221 9.55 11.94 -1.22
N LEU A 222 10.58 12.72 -1.57
CA LEU A 222 11.82 12.25 -2.17
C LEU A 222 12.98 12.47 -1.21
N THR A 223 13.83 11.45 -1.05
CA THR A 223 15.07 11.54 -0.24
C THR A 223 16.27 11.97 -1.06
N CYS A 224 16.22 11.79 -2.39
CA CYS A 224 17.29 12.15 -3.33
C CYS A 224 16.73 12.88 -4.53
N ASP A 225 17.52 13.82 -5.07
CA ASP A 225 17.18 14.56 -6.29
C ASP A 225 17.34 13.66 -7.53
N PRO A 226 16.25 13.27 -8.22
CA PRO A 226 16.33 12.40 -9.39
C PRO A 226 16.98 13.08 -10.60
N ARG A 227 17.19 14.39 -10.59
CA ARG A 227 17.88 15.14 -11.66
C ARG A 227 19.35 14.73 -11.79
N ALA A 228 19.97 14.25 -10.71
CA ALA A 228 21.33 13.73 -10.76
C ALA A 228 21.45 12.52 -11.72
N ALA A 229 20.48 11.64 -11.72
CA ALA A 229 20.45 10.49 -12.62
C ALA A 229 20.16 10.89 -14.09
N ARG A 230 19.46 11.99 -14.34
CA ARG A 230 19.21 12.51 -15.69
C ARG A 230 20.50 12.92 -16.41
N LYS A 231 21.46 13.50 -15.68
CA LYS A 231 22.74 13.97 -16.27
C LYS A 231 23.60 12.79 -16.70
N LEU A 232 23.62 11.71 -15.92
CA LEU A 232 24.38 10.48 -16.25
C LEU A 232 23.81 9.68 -17.42
N ALA A 233 22.50 9.80 -17.69
CA ALA A 233 21.84 9.11 -18.81
C ALA A 233 21.89 9.91 -20.13
N ALA A 234 22.35 11.15 -20.10
CA ALA A 234 22.48 12.04 -21.27
C ALA A 234 23.93 12.15 -21.78
N GLU A 235 24.92 11.61 -21.05
CA GLU A 235 26.31 11.43 -21.44
C GLU A 235 26.55 10.00 -22.01
#